data_5b6b0434cbea970c25c49d753b5ffd52
#
_entry.id   5b6b0434cbea970c25c49d753b5ffd52
#
_cell.length_a   1.000
_cell.length_b   1.000
_cell.length_c   1.000
_cell.angle_alpha   90.00
_cell.angle_beta   90.00
_cell.angle_gamma   90.00
#
_symmetry.space_group_name_H-M   'P 1'
#
loop_
_entity.id
_entity.type
_entity.pdbx_description
1 polymer ?
#
loop_
_entity_poly.entity_id
_entity_poly.type
_entity_poly.pdbx_seq_one_letter_code
_entity_poly.pdbx_strand_id
1 'polypeptide(L)'
;MVKRVAGLRHLILLLCLMMVAVIGVSSNLTLMPEASYQSVSDHTQYQLEPEQRLTPQALIEGQYSDDWQRVGEAINFGYTTDAYWYRVRLENPTGSRSERLLEVDYPLLDHIEFYEVRKGKVRDQAITGDQHPVSSRPMRHRTFVFPVAMPANGSTDVYLRVTTAGSHQVPLALWKPDAFYEANEKDMVGRSMFYGMLVIIVIFNGFLYLVLREKSYLYYVLTNATLLVLMASLHGVAFQFLYPEQPEVNERVTLISSALITLFFSLFARTFLGIDERMRVANWLFRGLVYASSVNVIGSVFLSYDVSTRASVALAVLVSLAMLSVGLVMAAKGDRAARYFMAAWILMLVGVMVWLANLIGLLPASFWTQH
;
A
#
# COMPACT_ATOMS: atom_id res chain seq x y z
N MET A 1 -11.95 -51.44 26.57
CA MET A 1 -12.40 -50.24 25.86
C MET A 1 -11.30 -49.17 25.74
N VAL A 2 -10.46 -48.96 26.74
CA VAL A 2 -9.40 -47.92 26.81
C VAL A 2 -8.26 -48.13 25.77
N LYS A 3 -7.87 -49.37 25.41
CA LYS A 3 -6.79 -49.63 24.43
C LYS A 3 -7.16 -49.28 23.00
N ARG A 4 -8.45 -49.27 22.60
CA ARG A 4 -8.88 -48.85 21.25
C ARG A 4 -8.88 -47.35 21.03
N VAL A 5 -9.05 -46.54 22.09
CA VAL A 5 -9.04 -45.08 22.00
C VAL A 5 -7.61 -44.54 21.88
N ALA A 6 -6.62 -45.21 22.47
CA ALA A 6 -5.21 -44.85 22.33
C ALA A 6 -4.69 -45.04 20.89
N GLY A 7 -5.09 -46.15 20.22
CA GLY A 7 -4.72 -46.40 18.83
C GLY A 7 -5.31 -45.38 17.86
N LEU A 8 -6.54 -44.93 18.08
CA LEU A 8 -7.19 -43.92 17.23
C LEU A 8 -6.54 -42.55 17.38
N ARG A 9 -6.11 -42.16 18.59
CA ARG A 9 -5.34 -40.92 18.81
C ARG A 9 -3.99 -40.91 18.08
N HIS A 10 -3.27 -42.04 18.11
CA HIS A 10 -1.99 -42.16 17.39
C HIS A 10 -2.19 -42.17 15.86
N LEU A 11 -3.28 -42.76 15.36
CA LEU A 11 -3.61 -42.76 13.94
C LEU A 11 -4.02 -41.35 13.47
N ILE A 12 -4.76 -40.58 14.27
CA ILE A 12 -5.12 -39.17 13.98
C ILE A 12 -3.88 -38.28 14.03
N LEU A 13 -2.98 -38.48 15.00
CA LEU A 13 -1.70 -37.75 15.07
C LEU A 13 -0.79 -38.07 13.89
N LEU A 14 -0.73 -39.33 13.46
CA LEU A 14 0.02 -39.76 12.26
C LEU A 14 -0.62 -39.23 10.96
N LEU A 15 -1.94 -39.19 10.86
CA LEU A 15 -2.65 -38.57 9.76
C LEU A 15 -2.48 -37.04 9.74
N CYS A 16 -2.49 -36.36 10.90
CA CYS A 16 -2.16 -34.95 10.99
C CYS A 16 -0.68 -34.67 10.69
N LEU A 17 0.25 -35.54 11.09
CA LEU A 17 1.66 -35.44 10.73
C LEU A 17 1.92 -35.77 9.25
N MET A 18 1.13 -36.64 8.63
CA MET A 18 1.21 -36.92 7.18
C MET A 18 0.52 -35.82 6.33
N MET A 19 -0.42 -35.03 6.91
CA MET A 19 -1.01 -33.87 6.23
C MET A 19 -0.13 -32.62 6.28
N VAL A 20 0.93 -32.61 7.07
CA VAL A 20 2.06 -31.70 6.90
C VAL A 20 3.06 -32.33 5.91
N ALA A 21 2.57 -32.81 4.79
CA ALA A 21 3.38 -32.82 3.59
C ALA A 21 3.60 -31.34 3.27
N VAL A 22 4.77 -30.82 3.65
CA VAL A 22 5.34 -29.62 3.08
C VAL A 22 5.31 -29.87 1.57
N ILE A 23 4.26 -29.42 0.91
CA ILE A 23 4.27 -29.25 -0.54
C ILE A 23 5.39 -28.24 -0.72
N GLY A 24 6.56 -28.76 -1.08
CA GLY A 24 7.73 -27.94 -1.38
C GLY A 24 7.33 -27.10 -2.59
N VAL A 25 6.78 -25.90 -2.34
CA VAL A 25 6.52 -24.93 -3.39
C VAL A 25 7.87 -24.70 -4.06
N SER A 26 7.96 -25.03 -5.33
CA SER A 26 9.17 -24.79 -6.12
C SER A 26 9.51 -23.31 -5.99
N SER A 27 10.79 -22.97 -5.77
CA SER A 27 11.26 -21.59 -5.84
C SER A 27 11.22 -21.01 -7.26
N ASN A 28 10.83 -21.82 -8.24
CA ASN A 28 10.73 -21.44 -9.65
C ASN A 28 9.26 -21.23 -10.00
N LEU A 29 8.95 -20.09 -10.60
CA LEU A 29 7.64 -19.83 -11.18
C LEU A 29 7.62 -20.37 -12.61
N THR A 30 6.89 -21.46 -12.82
CA THR A 30 6.64 -21.94 -14.18
C THR A 30 5.53 -21.09 -14.82
N LEU A 31 5.83 -20.52 -15.98
CA LEU A 31 4.88 -19.74 -16.75
C LEU A 31 3.68 -20.61 -17.14
N MET A 32 2.50 -20.17 -16.79
CA MET A 32 1.25 -20.72 -17.33
C MET A 32 0.89 -19.96 -18.61
N PRO A 33 1.00 -20.58 -19.81
CA PRO A 33 0.83 -19.86 -21.08
C PRO A 33 -0.53 -19.17 -21.21
N GLU A 34 -1.57 -19.79 -20.68
CA GLU A 34 -2.94 -19.28 -20.73
C GLU A 34 -3.26 -18.25 -19.64
N ALA A 35 -2.47 -18.21 -18.55
CA ALA A 35 -2.73 -17.29 -17.45
C ALA A 35 -2.46 -15.84 -17.87
N SER A 36 -3.47 -15.02 -17.71
CA SER A 36 -3.39 -13.56 -17.91
C SER A 36 -2.61 -12.86 -16.80
N TYR A 37 -2.66 -13.43 -15.59
CA TYR A 37 -2.06 -12.96 -14.36
C TYR A 37 -1.50 -14.14 -13.55
N GLN A 38 -0.34 -13.97 -12.94
CA GLN A 38 0.24 -14.92 -11.99
C GLN A 38 0.86 -14.12 -10.82
N SER A 39 0.49 -14.47 -9.58
CA SER A 39 1.22 -13.99 -8.40
C SER A 39 2.64 -14.55 -8.42
N VAL A 40 3.61 -13.71 -8.12
CA VAL A 40 5.03 -14.08 -8.09
C VAL A 40 5.54 -14.22 -6.66
N SER A 41 4.83 -13.63 -5.68
CA SER A 41 5.27 -13.53 -4.30
C SER A 41 5.62 -14.87 -3.68
N ASP A 42 4.79 -15.90 -3.86
CA ASP A 42 5.01 -17.25 -3.29
C ASP A 42 6.25 -17.98 -3.84
N HIS A 43 6.72 -17.54 -5.01
CA HIS A 43 7.90 -18.09 -5.69
C HIS A 43 9.14 -17.20 -5.51
N THR A 44 9.00 -16.08 -4.80
CA THR A 44 10.07 -15.10 -4.57
C THR A 44 10.86 -15.50 -3.34
N GLN A 45 12.16 -15.35 -3.46
CA GLN A 45 13.08 -15.44 -2.34
C GLN A 45 13.61 -14.05 -2.02
N TYR A 46 13.91 -13.80 -0.75
CA TYR A 46 14.49 -12.54 -0.31
C TYR A 46 15.75 -12.78 0.52
N GLN A 47 16.57 -11.75 0.57
CA GLN A 47 17.75 -11.69 1.41
C GLN A 47 17.92 -10.26 1.92
N LEU A 48 18.17 -10.13 3.22
CA LEU A 48 18.57 -8.84 3.81
C LEU A 48 19.98 -8.52 3.34
N GLU A 49 20.21 -7.29 2.86
CA GLU A 49 21.53 -6.84 2.48
C GLU A 49 22.40 -6.69 3.75
N PRO A 50 23.59 -7.33 3.82
CA PRO A 50 24.49 -7.16 4.93
C PRO A 50 25.06 -5.72 4.96
N GLU A 51 25.84 -5.38 5.99
CA GLU A 51 26.48 -4.05 6.15
C GLU A 51 27.30 -3.62 4.92
N GLN A 52 27.84 -4.58 4.17
CA GLN A 52 28.52 -4.31 2.90
C GLN A 52 27.53 -4.49 1.75
N ARG A 53 27.38 -3.45 0.91
CA ARG A 53 26.52 -3.48 -0.27
C ARG A 53 26.86 -4.66 -1.16
N LEU A 54 25.85 -5.52 -1.39
CA LEU A 54 25.97 -6.62 -2.34
C LEU A 54 25.96 -6.06 -3.78
N THR A 55 26.82 -6.60 -4.61
CA THR A 55 26.79 -6.31 -6.04
C THR A 55 25.90 -7.32 -6.76
N PRO A 56 25.17 -6.91 -7.81
CA PRO A 56 24.40 -7.85 -8.63
C PRO A 56 25.26 -9.02 -9.12
N GLN A 57 26.53 -8.74 -9.45
CA GLN A 57 27.50 -9.72 -9.91
C GLN A 57 27.75 -10.83 -8.88
N ALA A 58 27.97 -10.45 -7.62
CA ALA A 58 28.20 -11.40 -6.53
C ALA A 58 27.01 -12.33 -6.29
N LEU A 59 25.78 -11.79 -6.42
CA LEU A 59 24.56 -12.57 -6.30
C LEU A 59 24.34 -13.53 -7.48
N ILE A 60 24.65 -13.08 -8.71
CA ILE A 60 24.56 -13.88 -9.93
C ILE A 60 25.59 -15.02 -9.91
N GLU A 61 26.79 -14.79 -9.37
CA GLU A 61 27.85 -15.78 -9.22
C GLU A 61 27.59 -16.76 -8.06
N GLY A 62 26.53 -16.55 -7.28
CA GLY A 62 26.11 -17.45 -6.20
C GLY A 62 26.95 -17.35 -4.92
N GLN A 63 27.66 -16.24 -4.70
CA GLN A 63 28.50 -16.06 -3.49
C GLN A 63 27.68 -16.11 -2.19
N TYR A 64 26.37 -15.86 -2.26
CA TYR A 64 25.44 -15.84 -1.13
C TYR A 64 24.25 -16.77 -1.37
N SER A 65 24.48 -17.95 -1.93
CA SER A 65 23.43 -18.87 -2.34
C SER A 65 22.60 -19.41 -1.17
N ASP A 66 23.19 -19.54 0.00
CA ASP A 66 22.60 -20.16 1.18
C ASP A 66 21.79 -19.19 2.06
N ASP A 67 21.91 -17.89 1.82
CA ASP A 67 21.27 -16.84 2.64
C ASP A 67 19.85 -16.49 2.16
N TRP A 68 19.39 -17.05 1.04
CA TRP A 68 18.08 -16.78 0.49
C TRP A 68 16.96 -17.44 1.27
N GLN A 69 16.04 -16.63 1.76
CA GLN A 69 14.85 -17.06 2.48
C GLN A 69 13.63 -16.97 1.56
N ARG A 70 12.66 -17.86 1.75
CA ARG A 70 11.38 -17.78 1.02
C ARG A 70 10.52 -16.69 1.62
N VAL A 71 9.86 -15.94 0.75
CA VAL A 71 8.80 -15.04 1.15
C VAL A 71 7.53 -15.86 1.44
N GLY A 72 6.72 -15.42 2.41
CA GLY A 72 5.37 -15.94 2.60
C GLY A 72 4.39 -15.35 1.56
N GLU A 73 3.09 -15.50 1.81
CA GLU A 73 2.02 -15.04 0.90
C GLU A 73 2.09 -13.54 0.54
N ALA A 74 2.71 -12.71 1.38
CA ALA A 74 2.85 -11.28 1.14
C ALA A 74 4.24 -10.76 1.53
N ILE A 75 4.84 -9.98 0.64
CA ILE A 75 6.13 -9.30 0.89
C ILE A 75 5.85 -7.98 1.60
N ASN A 76 5.86 -8.00 2.94
CA ASN A 76 5.65 -6.80 3.75
C ASN A 76 6.50 -6.87 5.02
N PHE A 77 7.55 -6.05 5.09
CA PHE A 77 8.44 -5.94 6.24
C PHE A 77 8.16 -4.72 7.13
N GLY A 78 7.05 -4.01 6.86
CA GLY A 78 6.68 -2.80 7.60
C GLY A 78 7.65 -1.65 7.34
N TYR A 79 7.92 -0.85 8.37
CA TYR A 79 8.84 0.28 8.27
C TYR A 79 10.26 -0.18 8.60
N THR A 80 11.13 -0.22 7.59
CA THR A 80 12.56 -0.53 7.72
C THR A 80 13.35 0.34 6.76
N THR A 81 14.59 0.66 7.12
CA THR A 81 15.54 1.36 6.26
C THR A 81 16.54 0.42 5.61
N ASP A 82 16.42 -0.88 5.92
CA ASP A 82 17.33 -1.89 5.39
C ASP A 82 17.06 -2.14 3.90
N ALA A 83 18.11 -2.50 3.17
CA ALA A 83 18.00 -2.91 1.79
C ALA A 83 17.69 -4.41 1.72
N TYR A 84 16.72 -4.76 0.86
CA TYR A 84 16.36 -6.14 0.61
C TYR A 84 16.57 -6.48 -0.85
N TRP A 85 17.16 -7.64 -1.08
CA TRP A 85 17.23 -8.26 -2.38
C TRP A 85 16.13 -9.30 -2.53
N TYR A 86 15.51 -9.31 -3.69
CA TYR A 86 14.51 -10.31 -4.10
C TYR A 86 15.00 -11.04 -5.31
N ARG A 87 14.73 -12.34 -5.36
CA ARG A 87 15.03 -13.19 -6.50
C ARG A 87 13.83 -14.03 -6.87
N VAL A 88 13.54 -14.09 -8.17
CA VAL A 88 12.57 -15.03 -8.72
C VAL A 88 13.10 -15.61 -10.02
N ARG A 89 12.97 -16.93 -10.18
CA ARG A 89 13.26 -17.63 -11.43
C ARG A 89 11.97 -17.89 -12.18
N LEU A 90 11.88 -17.34 -13.39
CA LEU A 90 10.76 -17.46 -14.30
C LEU A 90 11.12 -18.51 -15.37
N GLU A 91 10.33 -19.58 -15.48
CA GLU A 91 10.54 -20.64 -16.44
C GLU A 91 9.47 -20.61 -17.52
N ASN A 92 9.89 -20.56 -18.77
CA ASN A 92 9.01 -20.65 -19.93
C ASN A 92 9.08 -22.06 -20.53
N PRO A 93 8.08 -22.92 -20.30
CA PRO A 93 8.05 -24.29 -20.83
C PRO A 93 7.60 -24.34 -22.29
N THR A 94 7.22 -23.20 -22.89
CA THR A 94 6.71 -23.18 -24.26
C THR A 94 7.82 -23.15 -25.29
N GLY A 95 7.56 -23.71 -26.46
CA GLY A 95 8.49 -23.69 -27.61
C GLY A 95 8.64 -22.29 -28.28
N SER A 96 8.01 -21.25 -27.73
CA SER A 96 8.07 -19.90 -28.25
C SER A 96 8.57 -18.89 -27.20
N ARG A 97 9.21 -17.82 -27.66
CA ARG A 97 9.55 -16.68 -26.80
C ARG A 97 8.27 -16.05 -26.27
N SER A 98 8.25 -15.74 -24.98
CA SER A 98 7.13 -15.05 -24.30
C SER A 98 7.61 -13.75 -23.68
N GLU A 99 6.80 -12.72 -23.85
CA GLU A 99 7.01 -11.43 -23.18
C GLU A 99 5.97 -11.29 -22.06
N ARG A 100 6.43 -10.84 -20.90
CA ARG A 100 5.60 -10.61 -19.72
C ARG A 100 5.95 -9.25 -19.10
N LEU A 101 5.04 -8.73 -18.33
CA LEU A 101 5.24 -7.52 -17.52
C LEU A 101 5.31 -7.94 -16.06
N LEU A 102 6.45 -7.71 -15.43
CA LEU A 102 6.58 -7.86 -13.98
C LEU A 102 6.20 -6.53 -13.34
N GLU A 103 5.13 -6.54 -12.57
CA GLU A 103 4.66 -5.37 -11.83
C GLU A 103 5.03 -5.47 -10.36
N VAL A 104 5.52 -4.36 -9.80
CA VAL A 104 5.59 -4.09 -8.36
C VAL A 104 4.46 -3.13 -8.06
N ASP A 105 3.31 -3.63 -7.57
CA ASP A 105 2.09 -2.84 -7.38
C ASP A 105 2.10 -2.07 -6.04
N TYR A 106 3.15 -1.29 -5.83
CA TYR A 106 3.24 -0.36 -4.71
C TYR A 106 4.04 0.89 -5.14
N PRO A 107 3.39 2.05 -5.34
CA PRO A 107 4.02 3.21 -5.98
C PRO A 107 4.95 4.02 -5.08
N LEU A 108 5.06 3.71 -3.77
CA LEU A 108 5.76 4.49 -2.75
C LEU A 108 7.10 3.86 -2.32
N LEU A 109 7.73 3.09 -3.20
CA LEU A 109 9.09 2.58 -2.96
C LEU A 109 10.11 3.60 -3.44
N ASP A 110 11.01 4.01 -2.53
CA ASP A 110 11.97 5.09 -2.77
C ASP A 110 12.96 4.75 -3.88
N HIS A 111 13.52 3.53 -3.83
CA HIS A 111 14.56 3.11 -4.76
C HIS A 111 14.44 1.63 -5.10
N ILE A 112 14.40 1.31 -6.37
CA ILE A 112 14.33 -0.05 -6.93
C ILE A 112 15.41 -0.20 -7.98
N GLU A 113 16.27 -1.20 -7.80
CA GLU A 113 17.20 -1.66 -8.83
C GLU A 113 16.66 -2.99 -9.40
N PHE A 114 16.39 -3.03 -10.68
CA PHE A 114 15.90 -4.22 -11.39
C PHE A 114 17.01 -4.79 -12.26
N TYR A 115 17.16 -6.11 -12.26
CA TYR A 115 18.11 -6.83 -13.11
C TYR A 115 17.46 -8.06 -13.71
N GLU A 116 17.43 -8.13 -15.05
CA GLU A 116 17.08 -9.32 -15.81
C GLU A 116 18.35 -10.12 -16.12
N VAL A 117 18.42 -11.36 -15.67
CA VAL A 117 19.61 -12.22 -15.81
C VAL A 117 19.27 -13.46 -16.61
N ARG A 118 20.07 -13.73 -17.63
CA ARG A 118 19.97 -14.99 -18.41
C ARG A 118 21.35 -15.62 -18.58
N LYS A 119 21.42 -16.92 -18.26
CA LYS A 119 22.69 -17.68 -18.34
C LYS A 119 23.83 -16.98 -17.59
N GLY A 120 23.58 -16.49 -16.39
CA GLY A 120 24.57 -15.81 -15.55
C GLY A 120 25.03 -14.43 -16.05
N LYS A 121 24.31 -13.81 -16.99
CA LYS A 121 24.65 -12.47 -17.50
C LYS A 121 23.45 -11.55 -17.40
N VAL A 122 23.70 -10.34 -16.92
CA VAL A 122 22.71 -9.25 -16.93
C VAL A 122 22.38 -8.90 -18.38
N ARG A 123 21.09 -8.94 -18.73
CA ARG A 123 20.56 -8.64 -20.04
C ARG A 123 19.89 -7.29 -20.11
N ASP A 124 19.24 -6.94 -19.02
CA ASP A 124 18.57 -5.65 -18.87
C ASP A 124 18.65 -5.20 -17.42
N GLN A 125 18.63 -3.90 -17.20
CA GLN A 125 18.67 -3.30 -15.87
C GLN A 125 17.96 -1.96 -15.88
N ALA A 126 17.33 -1.63 -14.76
CA ALA A 126 16.71 -0.32 -14.56
C ALA A 126 16.87 0.12 -13.10
N ILE A 127 17.04 1.42 -12.90
CA ILE A 127 17.04 2.04 -11.58
C ILE A 127 15.89 3.04 -11.56
N THR A 128 14.97 2.86 -10.62
CA THR A 128 13.76 3.68 -10.48
C THR A 128 13.30 3.72 -9.03
N GLY A 129 12.16 4.34 -8.76
CA GLY A 129 11.56 4.52 -7.45
C GLY A 129 10.72 5.78 -7.44
N ASP A 130 10.13 6.12 -6.30
CA ASP A 130 9.41 7.39 -6.17
C ASP A 130 10.34 8.58 -5.85
N GLN A 131 11.60 8.29 -5.46
CA GLN A 131 12.68 9.28 -5.40
C GLN A 131 13.41 9.48 -6.73
N HIS A 132 12.96 8.82 -7.79
CA HIS A 132 13.46 9.00 -9.15
C HIS A 132 12.37 9.56 -10.07
N PRO A 133 12.72 10.34 -11.11
CA PRO A 133 11.75 10.83 -12.10
C PRO A 133 10.97 9.67 -12.75
N VAL A 134 9.71 9.92 -13.12
CA VAL A 134 8.89 8.90 -13.79
C VAL A 134 9.50 8.47 -15.13
N SER A 135 10.31 9.33 -15.77
CA SER A 135 11.10 9.00 -16.97
C SER A 135 12.15 7.89 -16.74
N SER A 136 12.55 7.62 -15.50
CA SER A 136 13.46 6.50 -15.16
C SER A 136 12.77 5.13 -15.23
N ARG A 137 11.44 5.08 -15.26
CA ARG A 137 10.67 3.84 -15.30
C ARG A 137 10.72 3.24 -16.70
N PRO A 138 10.99 1.92 -16.84
CA PRO A 138 10.96 1.25 -18.13
C PRO A 138 9.61 1.37 -18.86
N MET A 139 8.52 1.40 -18.10
CA MET A 139 7.20 1.75 -18.58
C MET A 139 6.64 2.92 -17.77
N ARG A 140 6.11 3.92 -18.47
CA ARG A 140 5.51 5.10 -17.83
C ARG A 140 4.16 4.75 -17.21
N HIS A 141 4.21 4.32 -15.96
CA HIS A 141 3.05 3.87 -15.19
C HIS A 141 3.14 4.39 -13.74
N ARG A 142 1.99 4.43 -13.02
CA ARG A 142 1.93 4.84 -11.61
C ARG A 142 2.67 3.88 -10.67
N THR A 143 2.69 2.58 -10.99
CA THR A 143 3.46 1.54 -10.33
C THR A 143 4.73 1.23 -11.12
N PHE A 144 5.56 0.31 -10.64
CA PHE A 144 6.79 -0.03 -11.34
C PHE A 144 6.56 -1.28 -12.17
N VAL A 145 6.71 -1.15 -13.50
CA VAL A 145 6.44 -2.21 -14.47
C VAL A 145 7.69 -2.46 -15.31
N PHE A 146 8.17 -3.69 -15.26
CA PHE A 146 9.39 -4.12 -15.94
C PHE A 146 9.03 -5.14 -17.03
N PRO A 147 9.28 -4.84 -18.32
CA PRO A 147 9.19 -5.83 -19.39
C PRO A 147 10.21 -6.94 -19.16
N VAL A 148 9.77 -8.19 -19.15
CA VAL A 148 10.62 -9.37 -19.00
C VAL A 148 10.45 -10.28 -20.20
N ALA A 149 11.55 -10.56 -20.89
CA ALA A 149 11.54 -11.47 -22.03
C ALA A 149 12.03 -12.85 -21.63
N MET A 150 11.20 -13.87 -21.88
CA MET A 150 11.49 -15.26 -21.57
C MET A 150 11.76 -16.06 -22.84
N PRO A 151 12.95 -16.67 -22.98
CA PRO A 151 13.28 -17.49 -24.15
C PRO A 151 12.41 -18.74 -24.22
N ALA A 152 12.24 -19.29 -25.41
CA ALA A 152 11.57 -20.58 -25.62
C ALA A 152 12.30 -21.70 -24.86
N ASN A 153 11.56 -22.56 -24.14
CA ASN A 153 12.08 -23.67 -23.33
C ASN A 153 13.26 -23.23 -22.43
N GLY A 154 13.17 -22.05 -21.83
CA GLY A 154 14.27 -21.48 -21.05
C GLY A 154 13.81 -20.74 -19.82
N SER A 155 14.79 -20.24 -19.05
CA SER A 155 14.55 -19.50 -17.82
C SER A 155 15.17 -18.09 -17.86
N THR A 156 14.55 -17.19 -17.13
CA THR A 156 15.05 -15.85 -16.84
C THR A 156 15.02 -15.65 -15.34
N ASP A 157 16.13 -15.26 -14.75
CA ASP A 157 16.21 -14.89 -13.35
C ASP A 157 16.01 -13.37 -13.22
N VAL A 158 15.14 -12.95 -12.33
CA VAL A 158 14.92 -11.54 -12.01
C VAL A 158 15.42 -11.28 -10.61
N TYR A 159 16.21 -10.22 -10.47
CA TYR A 159 16.65 -9.70 -9.18
C TYR A 159 16.13 -8.29 -9.01
N LEU A 160 15.64 -8.00 -7.81
CA LEU A 160 15.21 -6.66 -7.40
C LEU A 160 15.95 -6.31 -6.11
N ARG A 161 16.56 -5.13 -6.08
CA ARG A 161 17.03 -4.51 -4.83
C ARG A 161 16.11 -3.37 -4.49
N VAL A 162 15.56 -3.38 -3.28
CA VAL A 162 14.60 -2.36 -2.84
C VAL A 162 15.08 -1.75 -1.53
N THR A 163 15.08 -0.42 -1.48
CA THR A 163 15.26 0.37 -0.26
C THR A 163 14.14 1.40 -0.16
N THR A 164 13.60 1.60 1.04
CA THR A 164 12.56 2.60 1.27
C THR A 164 12.58 3.05 2.73
N ALA A 165 12.34 4.34 2.97
CA ALA A 165 12.09 4.87 4.30
C ALA A 165 10.62 4.71 4.72
N GLY A 166 9.75 4.39 3.76
CA GLY A 166 8.33 4.12 3.96
C GLY A 166 8.01 2.69 4.36
N SER A 167 6.80 2.24 4.09
CA SER A 167 6.40 0.84 4.27
C SER A 167 7.02 -0.04 3.19
N HIS A 168 7.79 -1.04 3.61
CA HIS A 168 8.49 -1.95 2.69
C HIS A 168 7.53 -3.06 2.21
N GLN A 169 6.73 -2.74 1.21
CA GLN A 169 5.78 -3.65 0.57
C GLN A 169 6.19 -3.85 -0.89
N VAL A 170 6.36 -5.10 -1.31
CA VAL A 170 6.81 -5.45 -2.67
C VAL A 170 5.88 -6.51 -3.27
N PRO A 171 4.60 -6.18 -3.51
CA PRO A 171 3.68 -7.11 -4.16
C PRO A 171 4.10 -7.30 -5.62
N LEU A 172 4.43 -8.55 -5.97
CA LEU A 172 4.95 -8.92 -7.29
C LEU A 172 3.90 -9.69 -8.08
N ALA A 173 3.65 -9.24 -9.30
CA ALA A 173 2.73 -9.88 -10.23
C ALA A 173 3.33 -9.98 -11.64
N LEU A 174 3.06 -11.08 -12.33
CA LEU A 174 3.46 -11.31 -13.70
C LEU A 174 2.23 -11.32 -14.61
N TRP A 175 2.21 -10.44 -15.60
CA TRP A 175 1.09 -10.20 -16.48
C TRP A 175 1.40 -10.54 -17.94
N LYS A 176 0.37 -10.99 -18.70
CA LYS A 176 0.38 -10.81 -20.15
C LYS A 176 0.22 -9.32 -20.47
N PRO A 177 0.93 -8.77 -21.48
CA PRO A 177 0.79 -7.34 -21.81
C PRO A 177 -0.65 -6.89 -22.03
N ASP A 178 -1.43 -7.61 -22.83
CA ASP A 178 -2.82 -7.23 -23.12
C ASP A 178 -3.70 -7.25 -21.86
N ALA A 179 -3.52 -8.26 -21.00
CA ALA A 179 -4.27 -8.38 -19.75
C ALA A 179 -3.89 -7.29 -18.74
N PHE A 180 -2.62 -6.88 -18.71
CA PHE A 180 -2.17 -5.75 -17.89
C PHE A 180 -2.87 -4.46 -18.30
N TYR A 181 -2.92 -4.15 -19.60
CA TYR A 181 -3.60 -2.95 -20.09
C TYR A 181 -5.09 -2.99 -19.78
N GLU A 182 -5.76 -4.11 -19.98
CA GLU A 182 -7.19 -4.28 -19.64
C GLU A 182 -7.44 -4.08 -18.14
N ALA A 183 -6.60 -4.68 -17.28
CA ALA A 183 -6.73 -4.51 -15.83
C ALA A 183 -6.47 -3.06 -15.40
N ASN A 184 -5.47 -2.41 -15.99
CA ASN A 184 -5.15 -1.02 -15.72
C ASN A 184 -6.26 -0.05 -16.15
N GLU A 185 -6.93 -0.31 -17.28
CA GLU A 185 -8.09 0.48 -17.71
C GLU A 185 -9.24 0.39 -16.70
N LYS A 186 -9.54 -0.82 -16.20
CA LYS A 186 -10.58 -1.05 -15.18
C LYS A 186 -10.24 -0.34 -13.86
N ASP A 187 -8.99 -0.46 -13.41
CA ASP A 187 -8.50 0.24 -12.22
C ASP A 187 -8.59 1.76 -12.37
N MET A 188 -8.21 2.28 -13.54
CA MET A 188 -8.29 3.70 -13.86
C MET A 188 -9.71 4.23 -13.81
N VAL A 189 -10.69 3.47 -14.34
CA VAL A 189 -12.13 3.83 -14.25
C VAL A 189 -12.56 3.91 -12.79
N GLY A 190 -12.26 2.90 -11.97
CA GLY A 190 -12.60 2.87 -10.55
C GLY A 190 -12.02 4.07 -9.79
N ARG A 191 -10.74 4.37 -9.99
CA ARG A 191 -10.05 5.53 -9.38
C ARG A 191 -10.63 6.86 -9.87
N SER A 192 -10.94 6.98 -11.16
CA SER A 192 -11.53 8.20 -11.72
C SER A 192 -12.92 8.47 -11.15
N MET A 193 -13.73 7.43 -10.93
CA MET A 193 -15.01 7.55 -10.24
C MET A 193 -14.84 8.03 -8.80
N PHE A 194 -13.87 7.46 -8.06
CA PHE A 194 -13.56 7.87 -6.69
C PHE A 194 -13.13 9.35 -6.63
N TYR A 195 -12.20 9.78 -7.51
CA TYR A 195 -11.77 11.18 -7.55
C TYR A 195 -12.90 12.11 -7.99
N GLY A 196 -13.72 11.69 -8.96
CA GLY A 196 -14.89 12.43 -9.39
C GLY A 196 -15.90 12.66 -8.26
N MET A 197 -16.15 11.63 -7.44
CA MET A 197 -17.00 11.78 -6.26
C MET A 197 -16.43 12.78 -5.25
N LEU A 198 -15.14 12.72 -4.95
CA LEU A 198 -14.49 13.68 -4.05
C LEU A 198 -14.56 15.12 -4.59
N VAL A 199 -14.36 15.32 -5.88
CA VAL A 199 -14.48 16.64 -6.53
C VAL A 199 -15.91 17.18 -6.40
N ILE A 200 -16.93 16.35 -6.66
CA ILE A 200 -18.34 16.74 -6.52
C ILE A 200 -18.65 17.13 -5.06
N ILE A 201 -18.15 16.34 -4.09
CA ILE A 201 -18.32 16.64 -2.66
C ILE A 201 -17.69 18.00 -2.31
N VAL A 202 -16.48 18.27 -2.80
CA VAL A 202 -15.77 19.53 -2.57
C VAL A 202 -16.55 20.70 -3.18
N ILE A 203 -16.98 20.60 -4.43
CA ILE A 203 -17.73 21.67 -5.13
C ILE A 203 -19.06 21.93 -4.43
N PHE A 204 -19.84 20.86 -4.16
CA PHE A 204 -21.16 20.99 -3.56
C PHE A 204 -21.10 21.61 -2.15
N ASN A 205 -20.21 21.12 -1.29
CA ASN A 205 -20.06 21.66 0.06
C ASN A 205 -19.40 23.05 0.04
N GLY A 206 -18.55 23.34 -0.94
CA GLY A 206 -18.04 24.67 -1.19
C GLY A 206 -19.14 25.68 -1.51
N PHE A 207 -20.09 25.29 -2.37
CA PHE A 207 -21.30 26.08 -2.64
C PHE A 207 -22.14 26.29 -1.37
N LEU A 208 -22.38 25.25 -0.57
CA LEU A 208 -23.11 25.37 0.70
C LEU A 208 -22.41 26.32 1.65
N TYR A 209 -21.07 26.28 1.75
CA TYR A 209 -20.31 27.25 2.55
C TYR A 209 -20.51 28.69 2.07
N LEU A 210 -20.50 28.93 0.76
CA LEU A 210 -20.71 30.27 0.22
C LEU A 210 -22.09 30.84 0.55
N VAL A 211 -23.12 29.98 0.58
CA VAL A 211 -24.51 30.36 0.87
C VAL A 211 -24.75 30.49 2.38
N LEU A 212 -24.37 29.48 3.16
CA LEU A 212 -24.71 29.39 4.58
C LEU A 212 -23.67 30.07 5.49
N ARG A 213 -22.44 30.22 5.01
CA ARG A 213 -21.31 30.80 5.77
C ARG A 213 -20.96 30.05 7.05
N GLU A 214 -21.36 28.79 7.18
CA GLU A 214 -21.05 27.96 8.33
C GLU A 214 -19.67 27.32 8.19
N LYS A 215 -18.82 27.45 9.21
CA LYS A 215 -17.43 26.96 9.22
C LYS A 215 -17.32 25.44 9.07
N SER A 216 -18.33 24.67 9.49
CA SER A 216 -18.34 23.23 9.33
C SER A 216 -18.24 22.82 7.86
N TYR A 217 -18.95 23.49 6.94
CA TYR A 217 -18.82 23.21 5.50
C TYR A 217 -17.43 23.57 4.97
N LEU A 218 -16.85 24.68 5.44
CA LEU A 218 -15.49 25.07 5.04
C LEU A 218 -14.47 24.00 5.43
N TYR A 219 -14.49 23.56 6.70
CA TYR A 219 -13.54 22.56 7.17
C TYR A 219 -13.76 21.20 6.51
N TYR A 220 -15.02 20.86 6.19
CA TYR A 220 -15.34 19.65 5.41
C TYR A 220 -14.77 19.72 3.99
N VAL A 221 -14.90 20.84 3.31
CA VAL A 221 -14.30 21.11 1.99
C VAL A 221 -12.79 20.95 2.04
N LEU A 222 -12.13 21.62 3.02
CA LEU A 222 -10.68 21.55 3.17
C LEU A 222 -10.20 20.12 3.46
N THR A 223 -10.93 19.38 4.29
CA THR A 223 -10.61 17.96 4.58
C THR A 223 -10.69 17.12 3.31
N ASN A 224 -11.80 17.22 2.54
CA ASN A 224 -11.97 16.41 1.34
C ASN A 224 -11.05 16.82 0.19
N ALA A 225 -10.76 18.12 0.04
CA ALA A 225 -9.79 18.60 -0.95
C ALA A 225 -8.37 18.11 -0.61
N THR A 226 -8.00 18.14 0.68
CA THR A 226 -6.71 17.59 1.13
C THR A 226 -6.68 16.07 0.96
N LEU A 227 -7.79 15.36 1.25
CA LEU A 227 -7.91 13.91 1.02
C LEU A 227 -7.73 13.56 -0.46
N LEU A 228 -8.32 14.35 -1.37
CA LEU A 228 -8.16 14.16 -2.81
C LEU A 228 -6.68 14.24 -3.22
N VAL A 229 -5.96 15.26 -2.75
CA VAL A 229 -4.53 15.44 -3.03
C VAL A 229 -3.71 14.29 -2.44
N LEU A 230 -3.96 13.93 -1.17
CA LEU A 230 -3.26 12.85 -0.50
C LEU A 230 -3.47 11.51 -1.21
N MET A 231 -4.71 11.15 -1.56
CA MET A 231 -5.00 9.90 -2.27
C MET A 231 -4.37 9.88 -3.66
N ALA A 232 -4.39 11.00 -4.39
CA ALA A 232 -3.73 11.10 -5.69
C ALA A 232 -2.21 10.88 -5.59
N SER A 233 -1.57 11.37 -4.51
CA SER A 233 -0.15 11.15 -4.25
C SER A 233 0.14 9.70 -3.84
N LEU A 234 -0.62 9.15 -2.87
CA LEU A 234 -0.43 7.77 -2.40
C LEU A 234 -0.67 6.72 -3.49
N HIS A 235 -1.59 6.98 -4.42
CA HIS A 235 -1.82 6.11 -5.57
C HIS A 235 -0.80 6.30 -6.71
N GLY A 236 0.15 7.23 -6.57
CA GLY A 236 1.14 7.54 -7.61
C GLY A 236 0.59 8.31 -8.81
N VAL A 237 -0.71 8.64 -8.81
CA VAL A 237 -1.38 9.33 -9.93
C VAL A 237 -0.90 10.78 -10.03
N ALA A 238 -0.82 11.49 -8.90
CA ALA A 238 -0.33 12.85 -8.89
C ALA A 238 1.12 12.93 -9.39
N PHE A 239 1.97 12.00 -8.97
CA PHE A 239 3.35 11.93 -9.43
C PHE A 239 3.45 11.66 -10.94
N GLN A 240 2.65 10.71 -11.45
CA GLN A 240 2.68 10.36 -12.87
C GLN A 240 2.26 11.51 -13.81
N PHE A 241 1.26 12.32 -13.39
CA PHE A 241 0.61 13.28 -14.31
C PHE A 241 0.89 14.74 -13.99
N LEU A 242 1.08 15.13 -12.72
CA LEU A 242 1.23 16.54 -12.35
C LEU A 242 2.68 17.00 -12.25
N TYR A 243 3.57 16.16 -11.71
CA TYR A 243 4.98 16.51 -11.48
C TYR A 243 5.93 15.32 -11.72
N PRO A 244 5.88 14.67 -12.91
CA PRO A 244 6.57 13.39 -13.16
C PRO A 244 8.10 13.45 -13.06
N GLU A 245 8.67 14.62 -13.24
CA GLU A 245 10.13 14.84 -13.22
C GLU A 245 10.62 15.45 -11.90
N GLN A 246 9.72 15.57 -10.88
CA GLN A 246 10.02 16.25 -9.63
C GLN A 246 9.68 15.36 -8.42
N PRO A 247 10.49 14.33 -8.12
CA PRO A 247 10.25 13.41 -7.01
C PRO A 247 10.19 14.13 -5.65
N GLU A 248 11.01 15.16 -5.44
CA GLU A 248 10.99 15.97 -4.21
C GLU A 248 9.63 16.66 -3.98
N VAL A 249 8.96 17.09 -5.05
CA VAL A 249 7.61 17.67 -4.95
C VAL A 249 6.61 16.61 -4.54
N ASN A 250 6.71 15.38 -5.07
CA ASN A 250 5.84 14.26 -4.71
C ASN A 250 5.94 13.96 -3.21
N GLU A 251 7.15 13.84 -2.70
CA GLU A 251 7.42 13.61 -1.28
C GLU A 251 6.79 14.73 -0.42
N ARG A 252 7.08 15.99 -0.75
CA ARG A 252 6.56 17.15 0.02
C ARG A 252 5.05 17.26 -0.02
N VAL A 253 4.42 17.06 -1.18
CA VAL A 253 2.95 17.07 -1.30
C VAL A 253 2.32 15.96 -0.45
N THR A 254 2.89 14.77 -0.43
CA THR A 254 2.42 13.66 0.38
C THR A 254 2.52 13.97 1.88
N LEU A 255 3.67 14.48 2.34
CA LEU A 255 3.89 14.84 3.74
C LEU A 255 2.96 15.97 4.20
N ILE A 256 2.90 17.06 3.45
CA ILE A 256 2.09 18.24 3.80
C ILE A 256 0.60 17.87 3.78
N SER A 257 0.13 17.14 2.78
CA SER A 257 -1.28 16.74 2.71
C SER A 257 -1.66 15.76 3.82
N SER A 258 -0.78 14.83 4.22
CA SER A 258 -1.01 13.93 5.36
C SER A 258 -1.11 14.68 6.70
N ALA A 259 -0.33 15.76 6.88
CA ALA A 259 -0.41 16.61 8.05
C ALA A 259 -1.65 17.52 8.02
N LEU A 260 -1.99 18.10 6.87
CA LEU A 260 -3.15 18.99 6.70
C LEU A 260 -4.48 18.25 6.90
N ILE A 261 -4.58 16.97 6.49
CA ILE A 261 -5.81 16.22 6.68
C ILE A 261 -6.14 16.05 8.16
N THR A 262 -5.15 15.79 9.01
CA THR A 262 -5.35 15.66 10.47
C THR A 262 -5.77 17.00 11.09
N LEU A 263 -5.23 18.11 10.62
CA LEU A 263 -5.61 19.45 11.07
C LEU A 263 -7.06 19.78 10.68
N PHE A 264 -7.38 19.70 9.39
CA PHE A 264 -8.73 20.07 8.91
C PHE A 264 -9.80 19.13 9.45
N PHE A 265 -9.49 17.85 9.59
CA PHE A 265 -10.38 16.86 10.18
C PHE A 265 -10.64 17.16 11.67
N SER A 266 -9.63 17.57 12.43
CA SER A 266 -9.79 17.98 13.83
C SER A 266 -10.66 19.24 13.96
N LEU A 267 -10.47 20.22 13.07
CA LEU A 267 -11.29 21.43 13.01
C LEU A 267 -12.75 21.12 12.61
N PHE A 268 -12.92 20.25 11.61
CA PHE A 268 -14.23 19.77 11.19
C PHE A 268 -14.96 19.08 12.33
N ALA A 269 -14.32 18.10 12.97
CA ALA A 269 -14.89 17.34 14.07
C ALA A 269 -15.37 18.25 15.21
N ARG A 270 -14.49 19.15 15.64
CA ARG A 270 -14.81 20.09 16.72
C ARG A 270 -16.01 20.98 16.39
N THR A 271 -16.06 21.47 15.15
CA THR A 271 -17.13 22.38 14.70
C THR A 271 -18.43 21.63 14.45
N PHE A 272 -18.36 20.47 13.79
CA PHE A 272 -19.52 19.66 13.44
C PHE A 272 -20.23 19.08 14.68
N LEU A 273 -19.47 18.59 15.66
CA LEU A 273 -20.01 18.09 16.93
C LEU A 273 -20.43 19.20 17.88
N GLY A 274 -20.26 20.47 17.52
CA GLY A 274 -20.62 21.60 18.38
C GLY A 274 -19.92 21.55 19.73
N ILE A 275 -18.65 21.14 19.75
CA ILE A 275 -17.85 21.03 20.97
C ILE A 275 -17.53 22.44 21.46
N ASP A 276 -18.30 22.88 22.45
CA ASP A 276 -18.23 24.20 23.05
C ASP A 276 -17.62 24.14 24.48
N GLU A 277 -17.69 25.29 25.17
CA GLU A 277 -17.20 25.40 26.55
C GLU A 277 -17.97 24.56 27.58
N ARG A 278 -19.18 24.06 27.24
CA ARG A 278 -19.97 23.20 28.12
C ARG A 278 -19.39 21.80 28.22
N MET A 279 -18.64 21.37 27.19
CA MET A 279 -17.90 20.11 27.17
C MET A 279 -16.41 20.35 27.40
N ARG A 280 -16.04 20.87 28.57
CA ARG A 280 -14.67 21.31 28.87
C ARG A 280 -13.59 20.32 28.48
N VAL A 281 -13.76 19.03 28.82
CA VAL A 281 -12.76 17.99 28.55
C VAL A 281 -12.61 17.76 27.05
N ALA A 282 -13.72 17.61 26.32
CA ALA A 282 -13.68 17.43 24.86
C ALA A 282 -13.10 18.68 24.17
N ASN A 283 -13.48 19.87 24.61
CA ASN A 283 -12.96 21.11 24.04
C ASN A 283 -11.44 21.26 24.26
N TRP A 284 -10.93 20.92 25.45
CA TRP A 284 -9.50 20.90 25.74
C TRP A 284 -8.76 19.87 24.85
N LEU A 285 -9.32 18.67 24.75
CA LEU A 285 -8.76 17.59 23.91
C LEU A 285 -8.64 18.05 22.46
N PHE A 286 -9.74 18.54 21.86
CA PHE A 286 -9.72 18.98 20.46
C PHE A 286 -8.87 20.23 20.23
N ARG A 287 -8.78 21.15 21.17
CA ARG A 287 -7.81 22.27 21.09
C ARG A 287 -6.38 21.77 21.07
N GLY A 288 -6.05 20.80 21.92
CA GLY A 288 -4.73 20.16 21.94
C GLY A 288 -4.41 19.45 20.63
N LEU A 289 -5.38 18.69 20.09
CA LEU A 289 -5.21 18.00 18.79
C LEU A 289 -5.05 18.97 17.62
N VAL A 290 -5.82 20.06 17.57
CA VAL A 290 -5.66 21.12 16.55
C VAL A 290 -4.28 21.76 16.66
N TYR A 291 -3.83 22.08 17.89
CA TYR A 291 -2.50 22.66 18.09
C TYR A 291 -1.40 21.69 17.65
N ALA A 292 -1.47 20.42 18.09
CA ALA A 292 -0.49 19.39 17.71
C ALA A 292 -0.48 19.16 16.19
N SER A 293 -1.66 19.12 15.55
CA SER A 293 -1.76 18.99 14.09
C SER A 293 -1.18 20.22 13.38
N SER A 294 -1.38 21.44 13.92
CA SER A 294 -0.78 22.65 13.34
C SER A 294 0.75 22.64 13.43
N VAL A 295 1.30 22.18 14.56
CA VAL A 295 2.74 22.00 14.73
C VAL A 295 3.26 20.92 13.75
N ASN A 296 2.51 19.82 13.57
CA ASN A 296 2.86 18.79 12.61
C ASN A 296 2.87 19.29 11.15
N VAL A 297 1.93 20.17 10.76
CA VAL A 297 1.95 20.81 9.43
C VAL A 297 3.21 21.64 9.24
N ILE A 298 3.60 22.44 10.24
CA ILE A 298 4.85 23.19 10.17
C ILE A 298 6.04 22.22 10.13
N GLY A 299 6.04 21.20 10.98
CA GLY A 299 7.08 20.15 11.04
C GLY A 299 7.25 19.40 9.72
N SER A 300 6.16 19.11 9.01
CA SER A 300 6.22 18.37 7.73
C SER A 300 7.01 19.09 6.62
N VAL A 301 7.26 20.38 6.77
CA VAL A 301 8.09 21.15 5.83
C VAL A 301 9.59 20.99 6.13
N PHE A 302 9.95 20.79 7.40
CA PHE A 302 11.36 20.82 7.85
C PHE A 302 11.91 19.47 8.30
N LEU A 303 11.04 18.56 8.75
CA LEU A 303 11.44 17.26 9.28
C LEU A 303 11.64 16.23 8.15
N SER A 304 12.35 15.15 8.50
CA SER A 304 12.52 13.99 7.62
C SER A 304 11.18 13.27 7.35
N TYR A 305 11.13 12.55 6.24
CA TYR A 305 9.97 11.76 5.81
C TYR A 305 9.44 10.84 6.93
N ASP A 306 10.32 10.05 7.53
CA ASP A 306 10.00 9.08 8.57
C ASP A 306 9.34 9.72 9.79
N VAL A 307 9.92 10.79 10.33
CA VAL A 307 9.39 11.50 11.51
C VAL A 307 8.03 12.13 11.20
N SER A 308 7.89 12.81 10.06
CA SER A 308 6.66 13.47 9.65
C SER A 308 5.52 12.48 9.41
N THR A 309 5.82 11.36 8.76
CA THR A 309 4.83 10.31 8.47
C THR A 309 4.34 9.65 9.75
N ARG A 310 5.25 9.24 10.64
CA ARG A 310 4.87 8.64 11.95
C ARG A 310 4.06 9.61 12.80
N ALA A 311 4.44 10.89 12.84
CA ALA A 311 3.69 11.91 13.56
C ALA A 311 2.27 12.09 12.99
N SER A 312 2.13 12.16 11.67
CA SER A 312 0.84 12.28 10.99
C SER A 312 -0.07 11.07 11.26
N VAL A 313 0.48 9.85 11.18
CA VAL A 313 -0.27 8.61 11.47
C VAL A 313 -0.71 8.58 12.94
N ALA A 314 0.19 8.88 13.89
CA ALA A 314 -0.14 8.92 15.30
C ALA A 314 -1.26 9.94 15.60
N LEU A 315 -1.16 11.16 15.04
CA LEU A 315 -2.20 12.18 15.16
C LEU A 315 -3.52 11.75 14.53
N ALA A 316 -3.50 11.12 13.36
CA ALA A 316 -4.71 10.60 12.71
C ALA A 316 -5.44 9.58 13.59
N VAL A 317 -4.70 8.66 14.21
CA VAL A 317 -5.25 7.69 15.17
C VAL A 317 -5.84 8.41 16.39
N LEU A 318 -5.12 9.35 16.99
CA LEU A 318 -5.58 10.09 18.17
C LEU A 318 -6.84 10.90 17.86
N VAL A 319 -6.88 11.61 16.73
CA VAL A 319 -8.06 12.37 16.29
C VAL A 319 -9.24 11.44 16.06
N SER A 320 -9.04 10.29 15.41
CA SER A 320 -10.08 9.30 15.16
C SER A 320 -10.66 8.74 16.46
N LEU A 321 -9.82 8.38 17.42
CA LEU A 321 -10.24 7.89 18.73
C LEU A 321 -10.97 8.98 19.54
N ALA A 322 -10.50 10.22 19.49
CA ALA A 322 -11.17 11.35 20.14
C ALA A 322 -12.57 11.61 19.53
N MET A 323 -12.67 11.58 18.19
CA MET A 323 -13.96 11.70 17.52
C MET A 323 -14.93 10.57 17.87
N LEU A 324 -14.45 9.34 17.85
CA LEU A 324 -15.26 8.17 18.20
C LEU A 324 -15.78 8.27 19.64
N SER A 325 -14.91 8.57 20.59
CA SER A 325 -15.27 8.65 22.01
C SER A 325 -16.27 9.78 22.29
N VAL A 326 -16.01 10.99 21.79
CA VAL A 326 -16.90 12.13 21.97
C VAL A 326 -18.22 11.94 21.21
N GLY A 327 -18.16 11.44 19.98
CA GLY A 327 -19.33 11.13 19.16
C GLY A 327 -20.27 10.10 19.82
N LEU A 328 -19.72 9.03 20.41
CA LEU A 328 -20.47 8.03 21.16
C LEU A 328 -21.17 8.63 22.38
N VAL A 329 -20.45 9.45 23.18
CA VAL A 329 -21.03 10.11 24.36
C VAL A 329 -22.17 11.06 23.97
N MET A 330 -22.02 11.82 22.89
CA MET A 330 -23.05 12.73 22.40
C MET A 330 -24.25 11.98 21.82
N ALA A 331 -24.01 10.93 21.04
CA ALA A 331 -25.07 10.07 20.50
C ALA A 331 -25.89 9.41 21.62
N ALA A 332 -25.23 8.95 22.68
CA ALA A 332 -25.89 8.38 23.88
C ALA A 332 -26.71 9.43 24.64
N LYS A 333 -26.31 10.70 24.63
CA LYS A 333 -27.09 11.83 25.19
C LYS A 333 -28.26 12.30 24.32
N GLY A 334 -28.45 11.67 23.16
CA GLY A 334 -29.60 11.93 22.28
C GLY A 334 -29.35 12.95 21.18
N ASP A 335 -28.11 13.41 20.99
CA ASP A 335 -27.76 14.34 19.91
C ASP A 335 -27.97 13.68 18.54
N ARG A 336 -28.78 14.30 17.68
CA ARG A 336 -29.14 13.75 16.37
C ARG A 336 -27.97 13.82 15.40
N ALA A 337 -27.23 14.92 15.39
CA ALA A 337 -26.10 15.11 14.49
C ALA A 337 -24.99 14.08 14.81
N ALA A 338 -24.68 13.87 16.11
CA ALA A 338 -23.74 12.88 16.57
C ALA A 338 -24.17 11.46 16.17
N ARG A 339 -25.47 11.12 16.20
CA ARG A 339 -25.96 9.78 15.78
C ARG A 339 -25.75 9.53 14.30
N TYR A 340 -26.09 10.48 13.42
CA TYR A 340 -25.82 10.35 11.97
C TYR A 340 -24.33 10.27 11.68
N PHE A 341 -23.52 11.09 12.36
CA PHE A 341 -22.09 11.05 12.25
C PHE A 341 -21.52 9.68 12.64
N MET A 342 -21.96 9.14 13.80
CA MET A 342 -21.53 7.82 14.27
C MET A 342 -21.96 6.70 13.31
N ALA A 343 -23.16 6.78 12.72
CA ALA A 343 -23.59 5.80 11.72
C ALA A 343 -22.68 5.79 10.48
N ALA A 344 -22.32 6.98 9.96
CA ALA A 344 -21.38 7.09 8.85
C ALA A 344 -19.97 6.58 9.22
N TRP A 345 -19.52 6.87 10.44
CA TRP A 345 -18.22 6.44 10.96
C TRP A 345 -18.14 4.92 11.14
N ILE A 346 -19.20 4.30 11.68
CA ILE A 346 -19.29 2.84 11.81
C ILE A 346 -19.28 2.18 10.43
N LEU A 347 -20.00 2.74 9.44
CA LEU A 347 -20.01 2.22 8.08
C LEU A 347 -18.59 2.26 7.46
N MET A 348 -17.88 3.36 7.67
CA MET A 348 -16.47 3.48 7.24
C MET A 348 -15.58 2.43 7.92
N LEU A 349 -15.72 2.23 9.24
CA LEU A 349 -14.95 1.21 9.98
C LEU A 349 -15.26 -0.20 9.48
N VAL A 350 -16.52 -0.51 9.14
CA VAL A 350 -16.88 -1.80 8.52
C VAL A 350 -16.16 -1.97 7.18
N GLY A 351 -16.12 -0.94 6.34
CA GLY A 351 -15.35 -0.97 5.08
C GLY A 351 -13.86 -1.26 5.31
N VAL A 352 -13.25 -0.58 6.27
CA VAL A 352 -11.84 -0.82 6.66
C VAL A 352 -11.64 -2.23 7.18
N MET A 353 -12.57 -2.77 7.99
CA MET A 353 -12.48 -4.15 8.50
C MET A 353 -12.60 -5.19 7.37
N VAL A 354 -13.48 -4.97 6.39
CA VAL A 354 -13.59 -5.83 5.21
C VAL A 354 -12.28 -5.81 4.41
N TRP A 355 -11.72 -4.64 4.20
CA TRP A 355 -10.43 -4.49 3.51
C TRP A 355 -9.29 -5.18 4.27
N LEU A 356 -9.20 -5.00 5.60
CA LEU A 356 -8.20 -5.69 6.43
C LEU A 356 -8.39 -7.21 6.41
N ALA A 357 -9.64 -7.70 6.49
CA ALA A 357 -9.93 -9.13 6.43
C ALA A 357 -9.52 -9.75 5.08
N ASN A 358 -9.64 -8.99 3.99
CA ASN A 358 -9.08 -9.39 2.69
C ASN A 358 -7.54 -9.42 2.73
N LEU A 359 -6.92 -8.39 3.31
CA LEU A 359 -5.46 -8.27 3.38
C LEU A 359 -4.80 -9.43 4.15
N ILE A 360 -5.47 -9.96 5.19
CA ILE A 360 -5.00 -11.10 5.97
C ILE A 360 -5.53 -12.46 5.46
N GLY A 361 -6.15 -12.48 4.26
CA GLY A 361 -6.59 -13.71 3.59
C GLY A 361 -7.85 -14.36 4.18
N LEU A 362 -8.58 -13.69 5.08
CA LEU A 362 -9.85 -14.21 5.63
C LEU A 362 -11.02 -14.13 4.64
N LEU A 363 -10.94 -13.26 3.65
CA LEU A 363 -11.94 -13.13 2.59
C LEU A 363 -11.29 -13.44 1.23
N PRO A 364 -12.03 -14.11 0.33
CA PRO A 364 -11.52 -14.36 -1.01
C PRO A 364 -11.29 -13.04 -1.75
N ALA A 365 -10.18 -12.98 -2.50
CA ALA A 365 -9.88 -11.87 -3.36
C ALA A 365 -10.96 -11.74 -4.45
N SER A 366 -11.84 -10.77 -4.32
CA SER A 366 -12.87 -10.43 -5.30
C SER A 366 -12.71 -8.96 -5.71
N PHE A 367 -13.33 -8.57 -6.83
CA PHE A 367 -13.32 -7.17 -7.29
C PHE A 367 -13.70 -6.17 -6.17
N TRP A 368 -14.68 -6.54 -5.32
CA TRP A 368 -15.17 -5.69 -4.23
C TRP A 368 -14.28 -5.66 -2.97
N THR A 369 -13.32 -6.58 -2.87
CA THR A 369 -12.43 -6.68 -1.71
C THR A 369 -11.00 -6.22 -2.01
N GLN A 370 -10.67 -6.01 -3.28
CA GLN A 370 -9.35 -5.52 -3.72
C GLN A 370 -9.33 -4.02 -4.08
N HIS A 371 -10.51 -3.44 -4.28
CA HIS A 371 -10.73 -2.03 -4.61
C HIS A 371 -11.80 -1.44 -3.67
#